data_c05a0884a2361960ea3edc1cccbe8e42
#
_entry.id   c05a0884a2361960ea3edc1cccbe8e42
#
_cell.length_a   1.000
_cell.length_b   1.000
_cell.length_c   1.000
_cell.angle_alpha   90.00
_cell.angle_beta   90.00
_cell.angle_gamma   90.00
#
_symmetry.space_group_name_H-M   'P 1'
#
loop_
_entity.id
_entity.type
_entity.pdbx_description
1 polymer ?
#
loop_
_entity_poly.entity_id
_entity_poly.type
_entity_poly.pdbx_seq_one_letter_code
_entity_poly.pdbx_strand_id
1 'polypeptide(L)'
;MDHFKLHSEYQPQETSLRLSKNWSIIIVLLIVVGISMVTFGSIVCNKLRQPQNYIEAVDSDSIEMKTAELLSGIDGTMMFQYNSRGAFKTLSIYLSEYQLGQRVSHKKVLELSYEDVKSSTNGLIVITPDFDNFTAKLIAADKYSKYMTEIPILEGVKNREYYGRSATTIENKCKIEYGTEQGLAALIYGEKGLSSLPIQDIEGEHIDTDNEYMYYYSVEFIK
;
A
#
# COMPACT_ATOMS: atom_id res chain seq x y z
N MET A 1 54.54 -26.68 -77.38
CA MET A 1 53.97 -25.45 -76.74
C MET A 1 52.70 -25.87 -76.03
N ASP A 2 52.92 -26.32 -74.81
CA ASP A 2 51.77 -26.88 -74.04
C ASP A 2 51.35 -25.94 -72.92
N HIS A 3 50.11 -25.57 -72.97
CA HIS A 3 49.46 -24.78 -71.93
C HIS A 3 48.87 -25.68 -70.83
N PHE A 4 49.55 -25.73 -69.70
CA PHE A 4 49.00 -26.31 -68.47
C PHE A 4 48.07 -25.30 -67.79
N LYS A 5 46.74 -25.58 -67.72
CA LYS A 5 45.78 -24.87 -66.87
C LYS A 5 45.53 -25.74 -65.65
N LEU A 6 46.09 -25.31 -64.50
CA LEU A 6 45.68 -25.80 -63.18
C LEU A 6 44.48 -25.01 -62.70
N HIS A 7 43.33 -25.69 -62.71
CA HIS A 7 42.16 -25.25 -61.98
C HIS A 7 42.17 -25.89 -60.60
N SER A 8 42.55 -25.12 -59.59
CA SER A 8 42.39 -25.48 -58.20
C SER A 8 40.98 -25.12 -57.76
N GLU A 9 40.12 -26.11 -57.65
CA GLU A 9 38.75 -25.97 -57.14
C GLU A 9 38.84 -26.04 -55.61
N TYR A 10 38.69 -24.85 -54.95
CA TYR A 10 38.66 -24.71 -53.52
C TYR A 10 37.24 -25.02 -53.05
N GLN A 11 36.99 -26.21 -52.50
CA GLN A 11 35.74 -26.55 -51.83
C GLN A 11 35.85 -26.10 -50.36
N PRO A 12 34.90 -25.22 -49.89
CA PRO A 12 34.83 -24.92 -48.48
C PRO A 12 34.28 -26.14 -47.72
N GLN A 13 35.06 -26.71 -46.80
CA GLN A 13 34.61 -27.71 -45.86
C GLN A 13 33.60 -27.06 -44.88
N GLU A 14 32.32 -27.29 -45.06
CA GLU A 14 31.32 -27.04 -44.03
C GLU A 14 31.57 -28.01 -42.83
N THR A 15 32.28 -27.56 -41.82
CA THR A 15 32.37 -28.26 -40.54
C THR A 15 31.04 -28.07 -39.81
N SER A 16 30.05 -28.92 -40.11
CA SER A 16 28.86 -29.02 -39.24
C SER A 16 29.29 -29.58 -37.89
N LEU A 17 29.33 -28.69 -36.89
CA LEU A 17 29.49 -29.09 -35.49
C LEU A 17 28.29 -29.96 -35.07
N ARG A 18 28.33 -31.26 -35.30
CA ARG A 18 27.41 -32.20 -34.68
C ARG A 18 27.72 -32.25 -33.18
N LEU A 19 27.06 -31.38 -32.42
CA LEU A 19 27.00 -31.49 -30.97
C LEU A 19 26.44 -32.90 -30.64
N SER A 20 27.20 -33.69 -29.89
CA SER A 20 26.70 -35.00 -29.45
C SER A 20 25.44 -34.80 -28.61
N LYS A 21 24.49 -35.73 -28.69
CA LYS A 21 23.21 -35.69 -27.97
C LYS A 21 23.38 -35.37 -26.45
N ASN A 22 24.52 -35.79 -25.89
CA ASN A 22 24.84 -35.53 -24.49
C ASN A 22 25.24 -34.08 -24.22
N TRP A 23 25.88 -33.37 -25.17
CA TRP A 23 26.20 -31.94 -25.05
C TRP A 23 24.94 -31.07 -25.10
N SER A 24 23.97 -31.42 -25.91
CA SER A 24 22.69 -30.73 -25.98
C SER A 24 21.95 -30.85 -24.65
N ILE A 25 21.96 -31.98 -23.99
CA ILE A 25 21.33 -32.15 -22.66
C ILE A 25 22.05 -31.31 -21.60
N ILE A 26 23.39 -31.26 -21.62
CA ILE A 26 24.17 -30.43 -20.68
C ILE A 26 23.86 -28.96 -20.86
N ILE A 27 23.77 -28.47 -22.09
CA ILE A 27 23.42 -27.06 -22.37
C ILE A 27 22.02 -26.73 -21.87
N VAL A 28 21.02 -27.58 -22.10
CA VAL A 28 19.64 -27.37 -21.58
C VAL A 28 19.63 -27.36 -20.07
N LEU A 29 20.38 -28.25 -19.41
CA LEU A 29 20.48 -28.28 -17.94
C LEU A 29 21.11 -27.01 -17.38
N LEU A 30 22.16 -26.48 -17.99
CA LEU A 30 22.79 -25.22 -17.61
C LEU A 30 21.85 -24.01 -17.79
N ILE A 31 21.04 -23.98 -18.85
CA ILE A 31 20.05 -22.93 -19.06
C ILE A 31 18.98 -23.00 -17.98
N VAL A 32 18.45 -24.18 -17.65
CA VAL A 32 17.43 -24.36 -16.61
C VAL A 32 17.94 -23.92 -15.25
N VAL A 33 19.17 -24.32 -14.90
CA VAL A 33 19.81 -23.90 -13.65
C VAL A 33 20.06 -22.39 -13.62
N GLY A 34 20.49 -21.80 -14.73
CA GLY A 34 20.68 -20.35 -14.86
C GLY A 34 19.39 -19.57 -14.65
N ILE A 35 18.30 -20.00 -15.30
CA ILE A 35 16.97 -19.38 -15.13
C ILE A 35 16.49 -19.54 -13.68
N SER A 36 16.67 -20.71 -13.08
CA SER A 36 16.27 -20.95 -11.68
C SER A 36 17.04 -20.08 -10.70
N MET A 37 18.35 -19.86 -10.91
CA MET A 37 19.16 -18.96 -10.07
C MET A 37 18.73 -17.49 -10.20
N VAL A 38 18.41 -17.03 -11.41
CA VAL A 38 17.96 -15.65 -11.64
C VAL A 38 16.58 -15.42 -11.01
N THR A 39 15.66 -16.36 -11.18
CA THR A 39 14.31 -16.24 -10.58
C THR A 39 14.37 -16.31 -9.05
N PHE A 40 15.13 -17.24 -8.49
CA PHE A 40 15.31 -17.34 -7.04
C PHE A 40 16.05 -16.11 -6.48
N GLY A 41 17.09 -15.65 -7.15
CA GLY A 41 17.81 -14.42 -6.78
C GLY A 41 16.93 -13.19 -6.79
N SER A 42 16.04 -13.01 -7.79
CA SER A 42 15.11 -11.89 -7.85
C SER A 42 14.04 -11.95 -6.74
N ILE A 43 13.53 -13.14 -6.39
CA ILE A 43 12.57 -13.31 -5.30
C ILE A 43 13.23 -12.97 -3.94
N VAL A 44 14.46 -13.45 -3.71
CA VAL A 44 15.21 -13.16 -2.48
C VAL A 44 15.57 -11.68 -2.39
N CYS A 45 16.05 -11.07 -3.49
CA CYS A 45 16.33 -9.63 -3.53
C CYS A 45 15.09 -8.78 -3.29
N ASN A 46 13.94 -9.15 -3.84
CA ASN A 46 12.67 -8.43 -3.59
C ASN A 46 12.22 -8.55 -2.13
N LYS A 47 12.34 -9.74 -1.51
CA LYS A 47 12.07 -9.91 -0.08
C LYS A 47 13.00 -9.09 0.82
N LEU A 48 14.28 -8.98 0.45
CA LEU A 48 15.28 -8.19 1.20
C LEU A 48 15.12 -6.69 1.00
N ARG A 49 14.51 -6.26 -0.10
CA ARG A 49 14.22 -4.83 -0.40
C ARG A 49 12.93 -4.31 0.22
N GLN A 50 12.04 -5.18 0.70
CA GLN A 50 10.83 -4.72 1.37
C GLN A 50 11.19 -3.96 2.65
N PRO A 51 10.61 -2.76 2.87
CA PRO A 51 10.83 -2.04 4.10
C PRO A 51 10.40 -2.92 5.26
N GLN A 52 11.23 -2.98 6.30
CA GLN A 52 10.96 -3.82 7.47
C GLN A 52 10.17 -3.06 8.53
N ASN A 53 10.11 -1.72 8.40
CA ASN A 53 9.16 -0.86 9.07
C ASN A 53 8.20 -0.38 8.00
N TYR A 54 6.96 -0.82 8.06
CA TYR A 54 5.99 -0.44 7.04
C TYR A 54 4.57 -0.37 7.59
N ILE A 55 3.76 0.40 6.91
CA ILE A 55 2.32 0.37 6.97
C ILE A 55 1.80 0.13 5.55
N GLU A 56 0.79 -0.70 5.41
CA GLU A 56 0.17 -1.01 4.12
C GLU A 56 -1.33 -1.22 4.27
N ALA A 57 -2.10 -0.88 3.25
CA ALA A 57 -3.50 -1.24 3.18
C ALA A 57 -3.64 -2.77 3.01
N VAL A 58 -4.59 -3.35 3.71
CA VAL A 58 -4.96 -4.76 3.52
C VAL A 58 -5.75 -4.86 2.21
N ASP A 59 -5.39 -5.84 1.39
CA ASP A 59 -6.04 -6.07 0.10
C ASP A 59 -7.55 -6.27 0.27
N SER A 60 -8.34 -5.49 -0.48
CA SER A 60 -9.80 -5.55 -0.49
C SER A 60 -10.35 -6.93 -0.84
N ASP A 61 -9.62 -7.73 -1.62
CA ASP A 61 -10.00 -9.08 -1.99
C ASP A 61 -9.57 -10.15 -0.99
N SER A 62 -8.83 -9.76 0.07
CA SER A 62 -8.37 -10.69 1.12
C SER A 62 -9.53 -11.26 1.93
N ILE A 63 -9.32 -12.44 2.52
CA ILE A 63 -10.30 -13.07 3.42
C ILE A 63 -10.50 -12.20 4.66
N GLU A 64 -9.44 -11.58 5.16
CA GLU A 64 -9.45 -10.71 6.32
C GLU A 64 -10.38 -9.51 6.10
N MET A 65 -10.26 -8.84 4.94
CA MET A 65 -11.12 -7.70 4.60
C MET A 65 -12.58 -8.13 4.41
N LYS A 66 -12.83 -9.16 3.62
CA LYS A 66 -14.18 -9.69 3.40
C LYS A 66 -14.85 -10.14 4.71
N THR A 67 -14.07 -10.70 5.63
CA THR A 67 -14.58 -11.06 6.95
C THR A 67 -14.92 -9.83 7.78
N ALA A 68 -14.09 -8.79 7.74
CA ALA A 68 -14.35 -7.54 8.46
C ALA A 68 -15.62 -6.84 7.95
N GLU A 69 -15.82 -6.77 6.65
CA GLU A 69 -17.03 -6.22 6.03
C GLU A 69 -18.29 -7.05 6.37
N LEU A 70 -18.19 -8.37 6.27
CA LEU A 70 -19.30 -9.27 6.63
C LEU A 70 -19.72 -9.12 8.09
N LEU A 71 -18.75 -9.02 9.00
CA LEU A 71 -19.03 -8.92 10.45
C LEU A 71 -19.49 -7.52 10.86
N SER A 72 -19.01 -6.47 10.20
CA SER A 72 -19.44 -5.10 10.44
C SER A 72 -20.82 -4.81 9.83
N GLY A 73 -21.19 -5.53 8.76
CA GLY A 73 -22.36 -5.22 7.94
C GLY A 73 -22.26 -3.91 7.19
N ILE A 74 -21.05 -3.35 7.07
CA ILE A 74 -20.78 -2.04 6.48
C ILE A 74 -19.77 -2.20 5.34
N ASP A 75 -20.15 -1.77 4.15
CA ASP A 75 -19.27 -1.70 2.99
C ASP A 75 -18.30 -0.50 3.10
N GLY A 76 -17.13 -0.65 2.49
CA GLY A 76 -16.13 0.42 2.42
C GLY A 76 -15.24 0.53 3.67
N THR A 77 -15.14 -0.52 4.46
CA THR A 77 -14.14 -0.66 5.52
C THR A 77 -12.73 -0.57 4.94
N MET A 78 -11.87 0.24 5.55
CA MET A 78 -10.46 0.36 5.20
C MET A 78 -9.62 -0.19 6.33
N MET A 79 -8.74 -1.14 6.02
CA MET A 79 -7.88 -1.80 7.00
C MET A 79 -6.42 -1.61 6.62
N PHE A 80 -5.61 -1.26 7.60
CA PHE A 80 -4.17 -1.05 7.44
C PHE A 80 -3.44 -1.93 8.44
N GLN A 81 -2.44 -2.64 7.98
CA GLN A 81 -1.53 -3.36 8.87
C GLN A 81 -0.20 -2.63 8.94
N TYR A 82 0.37 -2.56 10.13
CA TYR A 82 1.72 -2.04 10.32
C TYR A 82 2.65 -3.09 10.90
N ASN A 83 3.93 -2.97 10.52
CA ASN A 83 5.02 -3.75 11.10
C ASN A 83 6.18 -2.81 11.41
N SER A 84 6.52 -2.70 12.69
CA SER A 84 7.62 -1.87 13.20
C SER A 84 8.78 -2.76 13.65
N ARG A 85 10.00 -2.46 13.21
CA ARG A 85 11.20 -3.19 13.64
C ARG A 85 11.62 -2.95 15.08
N GLY A 86 11.23 -1.83 15.63
CA GLY A 86 11.61 -1.41 16.98
C GLY A 86 10.41 -0.98 17.80
N ALA A 87 10.58 -1.01 19.10
CA ALA A 87 9.59 -0.42 19.99
C ALA A 87 9.44 1.07 19.69
N PHE A 88 8.21 1.55 19.76
CA PHE A 88 7.86 2.96 19.76
C PHE A 88 7.07 3.26 21.04
N LYS A 89 7.02 4.52 21.45
CA LYS A 89 6.30 4.93 22.67
C LYS A 89 4.84 5.21 22.41
N THR A 90 4.56 5.79 21.27
CA THR A 90 3.20 6.24 20.95
C THR A 90 2.88 5.99 19.50
N LEU A 91 1.64 5.56 19.26
CA LEU A 91 0.99 5.60 17.94
C LEU A 91 -0.18 6.56 18.07
N SER A 92 -0.13 7.65 17.33
CA SER A 92 -1.18 8.66 17.27
C SER A 92 -1.87 8.63 15.92
N ILE A 93 -3.21 8.77 15.92
CA ILE A 93 -3.99 8.92 14.70
C ILE A 93 -4.64 10.29 14.72
N TYR A 94 -4.47 11.01 13.63
CA TYR A 94 -5.00 12.35 13.44
C TYR A 94 -6.10 12.35 12.39
N LEU A 95 -7.00 13.30 12.52
CA LEU A 95 -8.01 13.63 11.54
C LEU A 95 -7.86 15.09 11.14
N SER A 96 -7.65 15.32 9.84
CA SER A 96 -7.78 16.64 9.24
C SER A 96 -9.10 16.74 8.48
N GLU A 97 -9.87 17.78 8.74
CA GLU A 97 -11.11 18.07 8.04
C GLU A 97 -10.87 19.22 7.07
N TYR A 98 -11.26 19.04 5.82
CA TYR A 98 -11.15 20.05 4.77
C TYR A 98 -12.54 20.42 4.24
N GLN A 99 -12.72 21.70 3.95
CA GLN A 99 -13.87 22.23 3.23
C GLN A 99 -13.40 23.02 2.01
N LEU A 100 -13.82 22.61 0.81
CA LEU A 100 -13.40 23.21 -0.46
C LEU A 100 -11.87 23.38 -0.54
N GLY A 101 -11.16 22.32 -0.17
CA GLY A 101 -9.70 22.28 -0.17
C GLY A 101 -9.00 23.01 1.00
N GLN A 102 -9.72 23.81 1.82
CA GLN A 102 -9.14 24.49 2.96
C GLN A 102 -9.24 23.61 4.23
N ARG A 103 -8.13 23.39 4.94
CA ARG A 103 -8.15 22.68 6.21
C ARG A 103 -8.82 23.52 7.30
N VAL A 104 -9.93 23.02 7.84
CA VAL A 104 -10.71 23.69 8.88
C VAL A 104 -10.48 23.11 10.27
N SER A 105 -9.98 21.88 10.34
CA SER A 105 -9.66 21.21 11.60
C SER A 105 -8.50 20.23 11.41
N HIS A 106 -7.68 20.10 12.46
CA HIS A 106 -6.66 19.05 12.57
C HIS A 106 -6.56 18.65 14.04
N LYS A 107 -6.89 17.40 14.35
CA LYS A 107 -6.97 16.94 15.74
C LYS A 107 -6.50 15.48 15.88
N LYS A 108 -5.85 15.16 16.98
CA LYS A 108 -5.59 13.79 17.39
C LYS A 108 -6.91 13.15 17.82
N VAL A 109 -7.28 12.03 17.19
CA VAL A 109 -8.56 11.35 17.44
C VAL A 109 -8.38 10.03 18.17
N LEU A 110 -7.17 9.46 18.15
CA LEU A 110 -6.85 8.24 18.88
C LEU A 110 -5.36 8.21 19.22
N GLU A 111 -5.02 7.65 20.38
CA GLU A 111 -3.64 7.43 20.79
C GLU A 111 -3.49 6.09 21.51
N LEU A 112 -2.47 5.31 21.13
CA LEU A 112 -1.96 4.17 21.87
C LEU A 112 -0.63 4.59 22.52
N SER A 113 -0.59 4.63 23.85
CA SER A 113 0.63 4.94 24.61
C SER A 113 1.21 3.67 25.22
N TYR A 114 2.54 3.53 25.14
CA TYR A 114 3.33 2.39 25.64
C TYR A 114 4.43 2.84 26.60
N GLU A 115 4.19 3.88 27.37
CA GLU A 115 5.22 4.50 28.24
C GLU A 115 5.88 3.49 29.18
N ASP A 116 5.11 2.59 29.75
CA ASP A 116 5.56 1.59 30.73
C ASP A 116 5.61 0.16 30.17
N VAL A 117 5.29 -0.04 28.91
CA VAL A 117 5.18 -1.36 28.29
C VAL A 117 5.89 -1.35 26.94
N LYS A 118 6.55 -2.44 26.59
CA LYS A 118 7.09 -2.60 25.25
C LYS A 118 5.95 -2.65 24.22
N SER A 119 5.97 -1.73 23.26
CA SER A 119 4.98 -1.72 22.17
C SER A 119 4.99 -3.02 21.37
N SER A 120 3.85 -3.36 20.81
CA SER A 120 3.78 -4.39 19.78
C SER A 120 4.53 -3.93 18.54
N THR A 121 5.18 -4.87 17.87
CA THR A 121 5.86 -4.59 16.60
C THR A 121 4.90 -4.64 15.40
N ASN A 122 3.67 -5.11 15.60
CA ASN A 122 2.67 -5.20 14.56
C ASN A 122 1.27 -4.94 15.13
N GLY A 123 0.38 -4.44 14.29
CA GLY A 123 -1.00 -4.18 14.62
C GLY A 123 -1.81 -3.76 13.40
N LEU A 124 -3.05 -3.39 13.70
CA LEU A 124 -4.05 -3.00 12.71
C LEU A 124 -4.64 -1.64 13.05
N ILE A 125 -4.93 -0.88 12.00
CA ILE A 125 -5.75 0.33 12.05
C ILE A 125 -6.93 0.08 11.12
N VAL A 126 -8.15 0.28 11.60
CA VAL A 126 -9.37 0.05 10.82
C VAL A 126 -10.22 1.29 10.85
N ILE A 127 -10.67 1.75 9.69
CA ILE A 127 -11.59 2.87 9.51
C ILE A 127 -12.84 2.30 8.83
N THR A 128 -13.96 2.35 9.52
CA THR A 128 -15.25 1.84 9.02
C THR A 128 -16.24 2.99 8.95
N PRO A 129 -16.50 3.56 7.76
CA PRO A 129 -17.51 4.59 7.59
C PRO A 129 -18.91 4.00 7.72
N ASP A 130 -19.74 4.58 8.57
CA ASP A 130 -21.16 4.31 8.67
C ASP A 130 -21.92 5.43 7.95
N PHE A 131 -22.34 5.13 6.74
CA PHE A 131 -22.93 6.12 5.86
C PHE A 131 -24.37 6.44 6.21
N ASP A 132 -25.07 5.58 6.92
CA ASP A 132 -26.45 5.79 7.33
C ASP A 132 -26.53 6.71 8.55
N ASN A 133 -25.56 6.56 9.46
CA ASN A 133 -25.47 7.37 10.68
C ASN A 133 -24.54 8.58 10.53
N PHE A 134 -23.84 8.70 9.42
CA PHE A 134 -22.83 9.74 9.18
C PHE A 134 -21.76 9.78 10.26
N THR A 135 -21.20 8.62 10.56
CA THR A 135 -20.08 8.48 11.45
C THR A 135 -18.99 7.63 10.81
N ALA A 136 -17.80 7.67 11.37
CA ALA A 136 -16.72 6.74 11.04
C ALA A 136 -16.18 6.12 12.33
N LYS A 137 -16.17 4.82 12.40
CA LYS A 137 -15.56 4.09 13.50
C LYS A 137 -14.08 3.89 13.20
N LEU A 138 -13.23 4.36 14.09
CA LEU A 138 -11.79 4.19 14.04
C LEU A 138 -11.35 3.20 15.12
N ILE A 139 -10.61 2.18 14.73
CA ILE A 139 -10.06 1.17 15.64
C ILE A 139 -8.56 1.10 15.42
N ALA A 140 -7.79 1.14 16.50
CA ALA A 140 -6.39 0.74 16.49
C ALA A 140 -6.20 -0.42 17.46
N ALA A 141 -5.58 -1.48 16.99
CA ALA A 141 -5.41 -2.70 17.77
C ALA A 141 -4.05 -3.34 17.53
N ASP A 142 -3.47 -3.87 18.58
CA ASP A 142 -2.29 -4.70 18.54
C ASP A 142 -2.48 -5.96 19.42
N LYS A 143 -1.39 -6.67 19.68
CA LYS A 143 -1.41 -7.87 20.53
C LYS A 143 -1.89 -7.60 21.96
N TYR A 144 -1.68 -6.39 22.48
CA TYR A 144 -1.85 -6.05 23.90
C TYR A 144 -3.02 -5.10 24.15
N SER A 145 -3.38 -4.30 23.13
CA SER A 145 -4.31 -3.19 23.28
C SER A 145 -5.28 -3.11 22.11
N LYS A 146 -6.50 -2.66 22.41
CA LYS A 146 -7.49 -2.29 21.41
C LYS A 146 -8.20 -1.03 21.87
N TYR A 147 -8.17 -0.01 21.03
CA TYR A 147 -8.88 1.24 21.24
C TYR A 147 -9.82 1.51 20.08
N MET A 148 -10.93 2.14 20.41
CA MET A 148 -11.97 2.45 19.43
C MET A 148 -12.55 3.81 19.77
N THR A 149 -12.79 4.61 18.73
CA THR A 149 -13.54 5.86 18.81
C THR A 149 -14.49 5.96 17.64
N GLU A 150 -15.54 6.75 17.77
CA GLU A 150 -16.49 7.08 16.72
C GLU A 150 -16.41 8.57 16.43
N ILE A 151 -16.37 8.92 15.16
CA ILE A 151 -16.12 10.25 14.66
C ILE A 151 -17.33 10.68 13.83
N PRO A 152 -18.00 11.80 14.16
CA PRO A 152 -19.09 12.31 13.33
C PRO A 152 -18.54 12.82 11.99
N ILE A 153 -19.29 12.54 10.93
CA ILE A 153 -19.01 12.95 9.55
C ILE A 153 -20.14 13.87 9.08
N LEU A 154 -19.80 14.97 8.41
CA LEU A 154 -20.76 15.96 7.93
C LEU A 154 -21.68 16.48 9.06
N GLU A 155 -21.15 16.67 10.26
CA GLU A 155 -21.90 17.17 11.40
C GLU A 155 -22.40 18.60 11.11
N GLY A 156 -23.70 18.83 11.31
CA GLY A 156 -24.34 20.13 11.04
C GLY A 156 -24.55 20.45 9.55
N VAL A 157 -24.10 19.60 8.63
CA VAL A 157 -24.33 19.78 7.19
C VAL A 157 -25.78 19.40 6.87
N LYS A 158 -26.50 20.32 6.18
CA LYS A 158 -27.88 20.08 5.73
C LYS A 158 -27.87 19.21 4.47
N ASN A 159 -28.88 18.37 4.32
CA ASN A 159 -29.13 17.53 3.15
C ASN A 159 -27.95 16.58 2.85
N ARG A 160 -27.16 16.22 3.85
CA ARG A 160 -25.96 15.36 3.75
C ARG A 160 -26.25 13.98 3.15
N GLU A 161 -27.51 13.55 3.20
CA GLU A 161 -27.98 12.30 2.60
C GLU A 161 -27.95 12.29 1.06
N TYR A 162 -27.84 13.46 0.42
CA TYR A 162 -27.73 13.59 -1.04
C TYR A 162 -26.28 13.74 -1.51
N TYR A 163 -25.31 13.80 -0.60
CA TYR A 163 -23.91 13.91 -0.97
C TYR A 163 -23.42 12.59 -1.60
N GLY A 164 -22.77 12.72 -2.75
CA GLY A 164 -21.93 11.66 -3.27
C GLY A 164 -20.77 11.38 -2.32
N ARG A 165 -20.24 10.18 -2.35
CA ARG A 165 -19.18 9.73 -1.46
C ARG A 165 -18.13 8.93 -2.20
N SER A 166 -16.88 9.09 -1.81
CA SER A 166 -15.73 8.33 -2.28
C SER A 166 -14.74 8.17 -1.15
N ALA A 167 -13.82 7.24 -1.31
CA ALA A 167 -12.69 7.07 -0.41
C ALA A 167 -11.42 6.83 -1.21
N THR A 168 -10.29 7.25 -0.66
CA THR A 168 -8.97 6.94 -1.17
C THR A 168 -8.08 6.44 -0.03
N THR A 169 -7.15 5.56 -0.34
CA THR A 169 -6.22 4.97 0.62
C THR A 169 -4.81 4.96 0.07
N ILE A 170 -3.83 4.68 0.92
CA ILE A 170 -2.49 4.36 0.43
C ILE A 170 -2.56 3.15 -0.50
N GLU A 171 -1.92 3.25 -1.67
CA GLU A 171 -1.92 2.18 -2.68
C GLU A 171 -0.79 1.17 -2.46
N ASN A 172 0.29 1.60 -1.82
CA ASN A 172 1.51 0.83 -1.69
C ASN A 172 1.92 0.68 -0.23
N LYS A 173 2.81 -0.28 -0.01
CA LYS A 173 3.52 -0.43 1.25
C LYS A 173 4.39 0.81 1.51
N CYS A 174 4.05 1.59 2.53
CA CYS A 174 4.76 2.79 2.94
C CYS A 174 5.75 2.46 4.05
N LYS A 175 6.95 3.03 3.99
CA LYS A 175 7.91 2.94 5.09
C LYS A 175 7.41 3.78 6.26
N ILE A 176 7.43 3.24 7.47
CA ILE A 176 7.14 4.03 8.68
C ILE A 176 8.30 5.02 8.92
N GLU A 177 7.99 6.29 8.98
CA GLU A 177 8.89 7.38 9.34
C GLU A 177 8.51 7.89 10.72
N TYR A 178 9.37 7.60 11.71
CA TYR A 178 9.09 7.95 13.10
C TYR A 178 9.14 9.47 13.33
N GLY A 179 8.15 9.99 14.07
CA GLY A 179 8.02 11.42 14.34
C GLY A 179 7.52 12.22 13.12
N THR A 180 6.97 11.53 12.12
CA THR A 180 6.37 12.15 10.93
C THR A 180 4.96 11.63 10.77
N GLU A 181 4.02 12.52 10.54
CA GLU A 181 2.64 12.20 10.23
C GLU A 181 2.55 11.70 8.78
N GLN A 182 1.95 10.53 8.59
CA GLN A 182 1.83 9.86 7.29
C GLN A 182 0.37 9.58 6.99
N GLY A 183 -0.10 9.95 5.81
CA GLY A 183 -1.47 9.70 5.36
C GLY A 183 -1.80 8.23 5.23
N LEU A 184 -3.05 7.87 5.57
CA LEU A 184 -3.61 6.52 5.43
C LEU A 184 -4.77 6.48 4.46
N ALA A 185 -5.77 7.34 4.70
CA ALA A 185 -7.03 7.34 3.98
C ALA A 185 -7.69 8.72 3.99
N ALA A 186 -8.58 8.94 3.03
CA ALA A 186 -9.49 10.06 3.06
C ALA A 186 -10.91 9.62 2.64
N LEU A 187 -11.91 10.10 3.38
CA LEU A 187 -13.32 10.04 3.01
C LEU A 187 -13.68 11.37 2.34
N ILE A 188 -14.29 11.31 1.18
CA ILE A 188 -14.56 12.46 0.32
C ILE A 188 -16.06 12.56 0.07
N TYR A 189 -16.61 13.77 0.21
CA TYR A 189 -18.03 14.05 0.03
C TYR A 189 -18.23 15.29 -0.83
N GLY A 190 -19.25 15.26 -1.71
CA GLY A 190 -19.61 16.39 -2.55
C GLY A 190 -20.98 16.22 -3.19
N GLU A 191 -21.69 17.33 -3.38
CA GLU A 191 -23.02 17.37 -4.02
C GLU A 191 -22.90 17.28 -5.56
N LYS A 192 -21.88 17.93 -6.16
CA LYS A 192 -21.80 18.15 -7.62
C LYS A 192 -20.80 17.25 -8.35
N GLY A 193 -20.13 16.39 -7.66
CA GLY A 193 -19.10 15.52 -8.20
C GLY A 193 -17.99 15.25 -7.18
N LEU A 194 -17.17 14.27 -7.47
CA LEU A 194 -16.08 13.86 -6.59
C LEU A 194 -14.81 13.71 -7.41
N SER A 195 -13.72 14.31 -6.91
CA SER A 195 -12.39 14.11 -7.43
C SER A 195 -11.62 13.21 -6.46
N SER A 196 -11.15 12.07 -6.94
CA SER A 196 -10.24 11.23 -6.16
C SER A 196 -8.85 11.86 -6.18
N LEU A 197 -8.25 11.98 -5.01
CA LEU A 197 -6.90 12.51 -4.83
C LEU A 197 -6.02 11.39 -4.25
N PRO A 198 -4.81 11.18 -4.77
CA PRO A 198 -3.84 10.32 -4.12
C PRO A 198 -3.53 10.80 -2.70
N ILE A 199 -3.35 9.88 -1.77
CA ILE A 199 -3.12 10.21 -0.35
C ILE A 199 -1.90 11.13 -0.16
N GLN A 200 -0.85 10.94 -0.96
CA GLN A 200 0.36 11.76 -0.91
C GLN A 200 0.16 13.22 -1.35
N ASP A 201 -0.94 13.52 -2.04
CA ASP A 201 -1.25 14.86 -2.52
C ASP A 201 -2.15 15.64 -1.53
N ILE A 202 -2.54 14.97 -0.42
CA ILE A 202 -3.38 15.54 0.63
C ILE A 202 -2.47 15.99 1.78
N GLU A 203 -1.83 17.14 1.62
CA GLU A 203 -0.93 17.70 2.62
C GLU A 203 -1.15 19.20 2.82
N GLY A 204 -0.85 19.68 4.05
CA GLY A 204 -0.83 21.12 4.35
C GLY A 204 -2.19 21.72 4.67
N GLU A 205 -2.25 23.05 4.63
CA GLU A 205 -3.43 23.85 4.98
C GLU A 205 -4.41 23.99 3.82
N HIS A 206 -3.95 23.83 2.59
CA HIS A 206 -4.74 23.96 1.39
C HIS A 206 -4.38 22.92 0.36
N ILE A 207 -5.42 22.32 -0.23
CA ILE A 207 -5.33 21.32 -1.31
C ILE A 207 -6.13 21.82 -2.50
N ASP A 208 -5.60 21.61 -3.69
CA ASP A 208 -6.31 21.96 -4.94
C ASP A 208 -7.37 20.88 -5.25
N THR A 209 -8.60 21.15 -4.86
CA THR A 209 -9.74 20.23 -5.04
C THR A 209 -11.06 20.96 -5.04
N ASP A 210 -12.01 20.46 -5.84
CA ASP A 210 -13.41 20.89 -5.86
C ASP A 210 -14.29 20.09 -4.88
N ASN A 211 -13.72 19.15 -4.14
CA ASN A 211 -14.46 18.38 -3.15
C ASN A 211 -14.94 19.27 -2.02
N GLU A 212 -16.23 19.18 -1.69
CA GLU A 212 -16.83 20.06 -0.68
C GLU A 212 -16.36 19.74 0.72
N TYR A 213 -16.25 18.44 1.06
CA TYR A 213 -15.78 17.97 2.35
C TYR A 213 -14.83 16.80 2.18
N MET A 214 -13.77 16.80 2.99
CA MET A 214 -12.84 15.67 3.04
C MET A 214 -12.36 15.45 4.47
N TYR A 215 -12.33 14.18 4.89
CA TYR A 215 -11.88 13.71 6.18
C TYR A 215 -10.62 12.85 5.96
N TYR A 216 -9.47 13.44 6.22
CA TYR A 216 -8.16 12.82 5.99
C TYR A 216 -7.59 12.25 7.26
N TYR A 217 -7.34 10.96 7.26
CA TYR A 217 -6.75 10.20 8.37
C TYR A 217 -5.26 10.01 8.15
N SER A 218 -4.48 10.32 9.15
CA SER A 218 -3.03 10.13 9.17
C SER A 218 -2.57 9.49 10.46
N VAL A 219 -1.36 8.92 10.44
CA VAL A 219 -0.75 8.22 11.59
C VAL A 219 0.66 8.71 11.85
N GLU A 220 1.03 8.79 13.11
CA GLU A 220 2.39 9.09 13.57
C GLU A 220 2.85 8.03 14.57
N PHE A 221 4.06 7.51 14.36
CA PHE A 221 4.75 6.61 15.29
C PHE A 221 5.88 7.38 15.99
N ILE A 222 5.84 7.48 17.31
CA ILE A 222 6.81 8.25 18.13
C ILE A 222 7.66 7.27 18.93
N LYS A 223 9.00 7.45 18.87
CA LYS A 223 10.00 6.66 19.64
C LYS A 223 10.24 7.21 21.04
#